data_16a06ff4b4cc668a132604591257a620
#
_entry.id   16a06ff4b4cc668a132604591257a620
#
_cell.length_a   1.000
_cell.length_b   1.000
_cell.length_c   1.000
_cell.angle_alpha   90.00
_cell.angle_beta   90.00
_cell.angle_gamma   90.00
#
_symmetry.space_group_name_H-M   'P 1'
#
loop_
_entity.id
_entity.type
_entity.pdbx_description
1 polymer ?
#
loop_
_entity_poly.entity_id
_entity_poly.type
_entity_poly.pdbx_seq_one_letter_code
_entity_poly.pdbx_strand_id
1 'polypeptide(L)'
;MAANLREAINQGEYLPGATLPKQEELAERYGVNIKTIRQAVGQLESEGLVTPIRRRGTVVRERPPMRRMGTERYSKKKWKYGDTVAFIADREASGRPWQRTDQTQTVRLMEADPEIAEAYGLQPGSLVYERARTVKDAGRPTHTLNSYYLPEIVEGTPLVDPTPGPAGPGGGLAVLTLQGYEPDHMSETIFARMPTPEEAETLELPSGEPVMILTRRTYTANDVLIEFARGVHAASRFSWTYDFKLPE
;
A
#
# COMPACT_ATOMS: atom_id res chain seq x y z
N MET A 1 -19.72 -23.55 11.99
CA MET A 1 -18.67 -24.13 11.14
C MET A 1 -17.89 -23.06 10.35
N ALA A 2 -18.53 -22.19 9.58
CA ALA A 2 -17.83 -21.11 8.87
C ALA A 2 -17.02 -20.21 9.82
N ALA A 3 -17.54 -19.89 11.00
CA ALA A 3 -16.80 -19.13 12.01
C ALA A 3 -15.50 -19.82 12.45
N ASN A 4 -15.52 -21.14 12.66
CA ASN A 4 -14.33 -21.89 13.06
C ASN A 4 -13.26 -21.93 11.95
N LEU A 5 -13.68 -22.14 10.70
CA LEU A 5 -12.76 -22.10 9.55
C LEU A 5 -12.20 -20.70 9.32
N ARG A 6 -13.00 -19.66 9.51
CA ARG A 6 -12.56 -18.27 9.42
C ARG A 6 -11.51 -17.96 10.49
N GLU A 7 -11.76 -18.41 11.71
CA GLU A 7 -10.82 -18.23 12.82
C GLU A 7 -9.50 -18.95 12.55
N ALA A 8 -9.54 -20.19 12.07
CA ALA A 8 -8.36 -20.97 11.67
C ALA A 8 -7.54 -20.27 10.56
N ILE A 9 -8.22 -19.65 9.58
CA ILE A 9 -7.56 -18.83 8.55
C ILE A 9 -6.93 -17.58 9.17
N ASN A 10 -7.65 -16.86 10.02
CA ASN A 10 -7.17 -15.63 10.65
C ASN A 10 -5.99 -15.87 11.59
N GLN A 11 -5.97 -17.01 12.30
CA GLN A 11 -4.86 -17.41 13.17
C GLN A 11 -3.66 -18.00 12.40
N GLY A 12 -3.77 -18.13 11.07
CA GLY A 12 -2.70 -18.63 10.22
C GLY A 12 -2.54 -20.14 10.20
N GLU A 13 -3.51 -20.90 10.71
CA GLU A 13 -3.53 -22.36 10.58
C GLU A 13 -3.58 -22.77 9.09
N TYR A 14 -4.36 -22.02 8.30
CA TYR A 14 -4.36 -22.12 6.84
C TYR A 14 -3.79 -20.81 6.28
N LEU A 15 -2.55 -20.89 5.79
CA LEU A 15 -1.86 -19.71 5.27
C LEU A 15 -2.50 -19.18 3.97
N PRO A 16 -2.41 -17.87 3.70
CA PRO A 16 -2.76 -17.31 2.40
C PRO A 16 -2.03 -18.04 1.27
N GLY A 17 -2.77 -18.40 0.23
CA GLY A 17 -2.27 -19.20 -0.89
C GLY A 17 -2.26 -20.72 -0.65
N ALA A 18 -2.44 -21.19 0.59
CA ALA A 18 -2.54 -22.61 0.88
C ALA A 18 -3.87 -23.19 0.39
N THR A 19 -3.85 -24.47 0.03
CA THR A 19 -5.08 -25.22 -0.27
C THR A 19 -5.66 -25.76 1.02
N LEU A 20 -6.93 -25.50 1.27
CA LEU A 20 -7.66 -26.12 2.38
C LEU A 20 -7.66 -27.64 2.21
N PRO A 21 -7.67 -28.41 3.32
CA PRO A 21 -7.92 -29.83 3.26
C PRO A 21 -9.20 -30.16 2.50
N LYS A 22 -9.31 -31.36 1.97
CA LYS A 22 -10.52 -31.80 1.27
C LYS A 22 -11.75 -31.73 2.19
N GLN A 23 -12.92 -31.57 1.61
CA GLN A 23 -14.16 -31.43 2.38
C GLN A 23 -14.43 -32.63 3.28
N GLU A 24 -14.03 -33.82 2.85
CA GLU A 24 -14.12 -35.07 3.63
C GLU A 24 -13.20 -34.99 4.87
N GLU A 25 -11.97 -34.57 4.70
CA GLU A 25 -10.98 -34.42 5.78
C GLU A 25 -11.40 -33.34 6.80
N LEU A 26 -11.97 -32.25 6.31
CA LEU A 26 -12.53 -31.20 7.19
C LEU A 26 -13.76 -31.71 7.94
N ALA A 27 -14.64 -32.52 7.30
CA ALA A 27 -15.80 -33.07 7.93
C ALA A 27 -15.40 -34.00 9.07
N GLU A 28 -14.42 -34.87 8.86
CA GLU A 28 -13.86 -35.75 9.88
C GLU A 28 -13.21 -34.96 11.01
N ARG A 29 -12.35 -34.04 10.70
CA ARG A 29 -11.63 -33.21 11.67
C ARG A 29 -12.55 -32.43 12.61
N TYR A 30 -13.63 -31.86 12.08
CA TYR A 30 -14.58 -31.06 12.87
C TYR A 30 -15.78 -31.85 13.36
N GLY A 31 -15.86 -33.14 13.08
CA GLY A 31 -16.96 -34.01 13.52
C GLY A 31 -18.33 -33.58 12.98
N VAL A 32 -18.39 -33.06 11.74
CA VAL A 32 -19.62 -32.56 11.13
C VAL A 32 -19.89 -33.23 9.79
N ASN A 33 -21.14 -33.11 9.29
CA ASN A 33 -21.49 -33.61 7.98
C ASN A 33 -20.78 -32.82 6.87
N ILE A 34 -20.41 -33.52 5.79
CA ILE A 34 -19.77 -32.91 4.60
C ILE A 34 -20.62 -31.77 3.99
N LYS A 35 -21.95 -31.86 4.07
CA LYS A 35 -22.86 -30.80 3.64
C LYS A 35 -22.65 -29.52 4.44
N THR A 36 -22.38 -29.64 5.74
CA THR A 36 -22.07 -28.50 6.63
C THR A 36 -20.75 -27.85 6.25
N ILE A 37 -19.73 -28.65 5.91
CA ILE A 37 -18.45 -28.12 5.40
C ILE A 37 -18.66 -27.41 4.08
N ARG A 38 -19.41 -27.98 3.15
CA ARG A 38 -19.69 -27.36 1.85
C ARG A 38 -20.39 -26.01 1.99
N GLN A 39 -21.36 -25.92 2.88
CA GLN A 39 -22.02 -24.64 3.18
C GLN A 39 -21.06 -23.63 3.81
N ALA A 40 -20.21 -24.06 4.75
CA ALA A 40 -19.20 -23.20 5.37
C ALA A 40 -18.18 -22.68 4.36
N VAL A 41 -17.66 -23.55 3.49
CA VAL A 41 -16.75 -23.17 2.41
C VAL A 41 -17.41 -22.20 1.43
N GLY A 42 -18.66 -22.44 1.02
CA GLY A 42 -19.42 -21.53 0.17
C GLY A 42 -19.64 -20.15 0.82
N GLN A 43 -19.84 -20.11 2.14
CA GLN A 43 -19.91 -18.85 2.87
C GLN A 43 -18.56 -18.13 2.88
N LEU A 44 -17.45 -18.83 3.16
CA LEU A 44 -16.10 -18.23 3.09
C LEU A 44 -15.74 -17.77 1.67
N GLU A 45 -16.24 -18.45 0.65
CA GLU A 45 -16.08 -18.04 -0.75
C GLU A 45 -16.87 -16.75 -1.04
N SER A 46 -18.10 -16.63 -0.56
CA SER A 46 -18.90 -15.39 -0.69
C SER A 46 -18.30 -14.23 0.10
N GLU A 47 -17.61 -14.50 1.20
CA GLU A 47 -16.85 -13.54 1.99
C GLU A 47 -15.48 -13.18 1.35
N GLY A 48 -15.09 -13.88 0.27
CA GLY A 48 -13.82 -13.66 -0.41
C GLY A 48 -12.58 -14.17 0.33
N LEU A 49 -12.77 -15.03 1.36
CA LEU A 49 -11.66 -15.61 2.14
C LEU A 49 -11.02 -16.82 1.44
N VAL A 50 -11.77 -17.52 0.62
CA VAL A 50 -11.29 -18.66 -0.16
C VAL A 50 -11.78 -18.58 -1.61
N THR A 51 -11.13 -19.34 -2.51
CA THR A 51 -11.55 -19.44 -3.90
C THR A 51 -11.34 -20.87 -4.39
N PRO A 52 -12.31 -21.48 -5.10
CA PRO A 52 -12.10 -22.76 -5.75
C PRO A 52 -11.20 -22.59 -6.98
N ILE A 53 -10.13 -23.37 -7.07
CA ILE A 53 -9.23 -23.42 -8.22
C ILE A 53 -9.34 -24.82 -8.84
N ARG A 54 -9.66 -24.87 -10.12
CA ARG A 54 -9.80 -26.14 -10.85
C ARG A 54 -8.53 -27.00 -10.68
N ARG A 55 -8.68 -28.25 -10.31
CA ARG A 55 -7.61 -29.25 -10.09
C ARG A 55 -6.71 -28.98 -8.87
N ARG A 56 -6.84 -27.85 -8.20
CA ARG A 56 -6.06 -27.52 -7.00
C ARG A 56 -6.88 -27.63 -5.71
N GLY A 57 -8.19 -27.44 -5.79
CA GLY A 57 -9.08 -27.46 -4.64
C GLY A 57 -9.45 -26.03 -4.19
N THR A 58 -9.92 -25.90 -2.95
CA THR A 58 -10.28 -24.60 -2.35
C THR A 58 -9.02 -23.96 -1.76
N VAL A 59 -8.62 -22.82 -2.29
CA VAL A 59 -7.42 -22.11 -1.86
C VAL A 59 -7.81 -20.92 -0.98
N VAL A 60 -7.13 -20.75 0.15
CA VAL A 60 -7.24 -19.56 0.99
C VAL A 60 -6.78 -18.37 0.16
N ARG A 61 -7.65 -17.39 -0.01
CA ARG A 61 -7.24 -16.17 -0.71
C ARG A 61 -6.15 -15.49 0.09
N GLU A 62 -5.25 -14.84 -0.62
CA GLU A 62 -4.39 -13.84 -0.02
C GLU A 62 -5.28 -12.86 0.75
N ARG A 63 -4.78 -12.34 1.87
CA ARG A 63 -5.55 -11.40 2.72
C ARG A 63 -6.33 -10.41 1.86
N PRO A 64 -7.56 -10.03 2.27
CA PRO A 64 -8.30 -9.01 1.53
C PRO A 64 -7.37 -7.84 1.20
N PRO A 65 -7.53 -7.19 0.05
CA PRO A 65 -6.69 -6.05 -0.31
C PRO A 65 -6.61 -5.07 0.86
N MET A 66 -5.42 -4.54 1.13
CA MET A 66 -5.26 -3.49 2.13
C MET A 66 -6.09 -2.29 1.68
N ARG A 67 -7.00 -1.84 2.54
CA ARG A 67 -7.81 -0.66 2.27
C ARG A 67 -6.95 0.59 2.40
N ARG A 68 -6.63 1.21 1.26
CA ARG A 68 -6.07 2.54 1.25
C ARG A 68 -7.21 3.53 1.49
N MET A 69 -7.19 4.15 2.65
CA MET A 69 -8.16 5.18 2.98
C MET A 69 -7.96 6.40 2.09
N GLY A 70 -9.03 7.02 1.64
CA GLY A 70 -8.98 8.21 0.82
C GLY A 70 -8.31 9.40 1.53
N THR A 71 -8.97 10.53 1.62
CA THR A 71 -8.41 11.76 2.24
C THR A 71 -8.10 11.60 3.73
N GLU A 72 -8.82 10.74 4.44
CA GLU A 72 -8.65 10.50 5.89
C GLU A 72 -7.24 10.04 6.29
N ARG A 73 -6.52 9.36 5.41
CA ARG A 73 -5.13 8.97 5.66
C ARG A 73 -4.17 10.15 5.80
N TYR A 74 -4.56 11.28 5.20
CA TYR A 74 -3.79 12.53 5.20
C TYR A 74 -4.29 13.55 6.22
N SER A 75 -5.18 13.16 7.13
CA SER A 75 -5.68 14.07 8.17
C SER A 75 -4.53 14.68 8.98
N LYS A 76 -4.51 16.01 9.12
CA LYS A 76 -3.52 16.73 9.93
C LYS A 76 -3.48 16.23 11.38
N LYS A 77 -4.59 15.72 11.90
CA LYS A 77 -4.64 15.08 13.23
C LYS A 77 -3.71 13.88 13.35
N LYS A 78 -3.47 13.15 12.26
CA LYS A 78 -2.61 11.95 12.25
C LYS A 78 -1.13 12.30 12.17
N TRP A 79 -0.73 13.16 11.25
CA TRP A 79 0.69 13.41 10.98
C TRP A 79 1.22 14.72 11.60
N LYS A 80 0.42 15.77 11.73
CA LYS A 80 0.85 17.07 12.28
C LYS A 80 0.73 17.12 13.80
N TYR A 81 -0.36 16.58 14.33
CA TYR A 81 -0.68 16.56 15.77
C TYR A 81 -0.55 15.17 16.39
N GLY A 82 -0.19 14.15 15.62
CA GLY A 82 0.09 12.77 15.99
C GLY A 82 1.35 12.29 15.29
N ASP A 83 1.67 11.01 15.50
CA ASP A 83 2.91 10.41 14.99
C ASP A 83 2.66 9.45 13.81
N THR A 84 1.42 9.35 13.32
CA THR A 84 1.03 8.34 12.36
C THR A 84 1.22 8.84 10.92
N VAL A 85 1.98 8.09 10.14
CA VAL A 85 2.12 8.33 8.69
C VAL A 85 1.02 7.61 7.91
N ALA A 86 0.74 8.08 6.70
CA ALA A 86 -0.41 7.64 5.90
C ALA A 86 -0.48 6.11 5.69
N PHE A 87 0.64 5.43 5.39
CA PHE A 87 0.63 3.98 5.17
C PHE A 87 0.42 3.17 6.45
N ILE A 88 0.86 3.70 7.61
CA ILE A 88 0.59 3.10 8.93
C ILE A 88 -0.88 3.22 9.24
N ALA A 89 -1.48 4.39 8.98
CA ALA A 89 -2.91 4.60 9.16
C ALA A 89 -3.77 3.61 8.34
N ASP A 90 -3.38 3.30 7.09
CA ASP A 90 -4.05 2.28 6.27
C ASP A 90 -3.94 0.88 6.89
N ARG A 91 -2.78 0.54 7.46
CA ARG A 91 -2.56 -0.76 8.11
C ARG A 91 -3.38 -0.90 9.39
N GLU A 92 -3.36 0.11 10.23
CA GLU A 92 -4.15 0.14 11.47
C GLU A 92 -5.64 0.00 11.16
N ALA A 93 -6.15 0.74 10.17
CA ALA A 93 -7.53 0.64 9.72
C ALA A 93 -7.89 -0.73 9.12
N SER A 94 -6.90 -1.48 8.66
CA SER A 94 -7.05 -2.84 8.11
C SER A 94 -6.74 -3.93 9.14
N GLY A 95 -6.48 -3.58 10.42
CA GLY A 95 -6.11 -4.51 11.48
C GLY A 95 -4.77 -5.22 11.22
N ARG A 96 -3.83 -4.59 10.50
CA ARG A 96 -2.55 -5.17 10.13
C ARG A 96 -1.43 -4.55 10.94
N PRO A 97 -0.63 -5.36 11.66
CA PRO A 97 0.56 -4.85 12.34
C PRO A 97 1.57 -4.34 11.31
N TRP A 98 2.44 -3.44 11.73
CA TRP A 98 3.56 -2.99 10.92
C TRP A 98 4.84 -2.95 11.74
N GLN A 99 5.97 -3.07 11.06
CA GLN A 99 7.30 -2.93 11.63
C GLN A 99 8.12 -1.97 10.77
N ARG A 100 9.13 -1.35 11.37
CA ARG A 100 10.00 -0.42 10.65
C ARG A 100 10.66 -1.06 9.42
N THR A 101 10.98 -2.34 9.51
CA THR A 101 11.56 -3.16 8.44
C THR A 101 10.58 -3.48 7.29
N ASP A 102 9.29 -3.23 7.46
CA ASP A 102 8.30 -3.37 6.38
C ASP A 102 8.45 -2.28 5.31
N GLN A 103 9.22 -1.23 5.58
CA GLN A 103 9.57 -0.22 4.59
C GLN A 103 11.09 -0.19 4.42
N THR A 104 11.56 -0.56 3.25
CA THR A 104 12.94 -0.32 2.80
C THR A 104 12.97 0.90 1.90
N GLN A 105 14.11 1.58 1.83
CA GLN A 105 14.26 2.77 1.00
C GLN A 105 15.69 3.01 0.56
N THR A 106 15.82 3.72 -0.56
CA THR A 106 17.06 4.33 -1.02
C THR A 106 16.82 5.82 -1.27
N VAL A 107 17.85 6.61 -1.11
CA VAL A 107 17.83 8.05 -1.42
C VAL A 107 19.01 8.37 -2.33
N ARG A 108 18.74 9.13 -3.38
CA ARG A 108 19.80 9.59 -4.32
C ARG A 108 19.45 10.93 -4.92
N LEU A 109 20.47 11.69 -5.25
CA LEU A 109 20.36 12.87 -6.09
C LEU A 109 20.43 12.41 -7.55
N MET A 110 19.48 12.86 -8.39
CA MET A 110 19.39 12.46 -9.79
C MET A 110 18.87 13.61 -10.67
N GLU A 111 19.10 13.54 -11.96
CA GLU A 111 18.47 14.45 -12.90
C GLU A 111 16.96 14.18 -13.01
N ALA A 112 16.18 15.26 -13.03
CA ALA A 112 14.74 15.20 -13.21
C ALA A 112 14.41 14.66 -14.60
N ASP A 113 13.60 13.62 -14.67
CA ASP A 113 13.02 13.18 -15.93
C ASP A 113 11.96 14.18 -16.45
N PRO A 114 11.50 14.06 -17.70
CA PRO A 114 10.58 15.04 -18.29
C PRO A 114 9.29 15.27 -17.47
N GLU A 115 8.73 14.26 -16.85
CA GLU A 115 7.50 14.38 -16.05
C GLU A 115 7.77 15.12 -14.73
N ILE A 116 8.91 14.83 -14.08
CA ILE A 116 9.34 15.54 -12.87
C ILE A 116 9.66 16.99 -13.21
N ALA A 117 10.40 17.23 -14.29
CA ALA A 117 10.76 18.57 -14.73
C ALA A 117 9.52 19.41 -15.07
N GLU A 118 8.55 18.84 -15.78
CA GLU A 118 7.26 19.47 -16.06
C GLU A 118 6.51 19.82 -14.77
N ALA A 119 6.41 18.85 -13.84
CA ALA A 119 5.67 19.02 -12.59
C ALA A 119 6.20 20.20 -11.74
N TYR A 120 7.53 20.35 -11.69
CA TYR A 120 8.20 21.41 -10.91
C TYR A 120 8.55 22.68 -11.73
N GLY A 121 8.29 22.67 -13.04
CA GLY A 121 8.72 23.78 -13.93
C GLY A 121 10.25 23.92 -14.04
N LEU A 122 10.97 22.80 -14.02
CA LEU A 122 12.45 22.78 -14.04
C LEU A 122 13.01 22.80 -15.46
N GLN A 123 14.25 23.25 -15.56
CA GLN A 123 15.04 23.12 -16.79
C GLN A 123 15.58 21.69 -16.94
N PRO A 124 15.81 21.20 -18.16
CA PRO A 124 16.49 19.91 -18.38
C PRO A 124 17.81 19.83 -17.64
N GLY A 125 18.08 18.68 -17.02
CA GLY A 125 19.29 18.46 -16.22
C GLY A 125 19.25 18.97 -14.78
N SER A 126 18.13 19.60 -14.37
CA SER A 126 17.95 20.00 -12.96
C SER A 126 17.95 18.78 -12.04
N LEU A 127 18.56 18.91 -10.87
CA LEU A 127 18.69 17.84 -9.90
C LEU A 127 17.50 17.81 -8.92
N VAL A 128 17.08 16.61 -8.58
CA VAL A 128 16.08 16.33 -7.55
C VAL A 128 16.54 15.18 -6.66
N TYR A 129 16.13 15.19 -5.40
CA TYR A 129 16.25 14.00 -4.55
C TYR A 129 15.12 13.03 -4.85
N GLU A 130 15.49 11.80 -5.21
CA GLU A 130 14.57 10.66 -5.22
C GLU A 130 14.66 9.92 -3.89
N ARG A 131 13.53 9.72 -3.24
CA ARG A 131 13.36 8.79 -2.12
C ARG A 131 12.50 7.64 -2.57
N ALA A 132 13.14 6.55 -3.02
CA ALA A 132 12.49 5.35 -3.49
C ALA A 132 12.24 4.37 -2.34
N ARG A 133 11.01 3.93 -2.17
CA ARG A 133 10.56 3.06 -1.08
C ARG A 133 9.89 1.82 -1.62
N THR A 134 10.16 0.67 -0.97
CA THR A 134 9.38 -0.56 -1.14
C THR A 134 8.72 -0.89 0.19
N VAL A 135 7.41 -1.07 0.17
CA VAL A 135 6.61 -1.39 1.36
C VAL A 135 6.13 -2.83 1.26
N LYS A 136 6.27 -3.58 2.37
CA LYS A 136 5.89 -4.97 2.49
C LYS A 136 4.77 -5.15 3.52
N ASP A 137 3.97 -6.17 3.35
CA ASP A 137 3.00 -6.67 4.35
C ASP A 137 3.28 -8.15 4.58
N ALA A 138 3.59 -8.53 5.82
CA ALA A 138 4.00 -9.88 6.19
C ALA A 138 5.14 -10.42 5.29
N GLY A 139 6.15 -9.59 5.02
CA GLY A 139 7.32 -9.92 4.21
C GLY A 139 7.11 -9.82 2.70
N ARG A 140 5.88 -9.70 2.19
CA ARG A 140 5.56 -9.62 0.77
C ARG A 140 5.47 -8.17 0.29
N PRO A 141 6.17 -7.77 -0.78
CA PRO A 141 6.06 -6.42 -1.33
C PRO A 141 4.62 -6.11 -1.74
N THR A 142 4.11 -4.95 -1.36
CA THR A 142 2.76 -4.50 -1.69
C THR A 142 2.77 -3.38 -2.71
N HIS A 143 3.70 -2.45 -2.56
CA HIS A 143 3.86 -1.33 -3.47
C HIS A 143 5.25 -0.71 -3.36
N THR A 144 5.61 0.03 -4.39
CA THR A 144 6.68 1.02 -4.35
C THR A 144 6.09 2.43 -4.30
N LEU A 145 6.84 3.36 -3.73
CA LEU A 145 6.49 4.78 -3.74
C LEU A 145 7.77 5.60 -3.79
N ASN A 146 8.00 6.26 -4.92
CA ASN A 146 9.14 7.15 -5.12
C ASN A 146 8.66 8.59 -4.99
N SER A 147 9.22 9.31 -4.04
CA SER A 147 8.96 10.75 -3.86
C SER A 147 10.15 11.53 -4.35
N TYR A 148 9.88 12.61 -5.07
CA TYR A 148 10.86 13.52 -5.65
C TYR A 148 10.72 14.88 -4.99
N TYR A 149 11.85 15.48 -4.63
CA TYR A 149 11.92 16.74 -3.90
C TYR A 149 13.00 17.64 -4.49
N LEU A 150 12.77 18.93 -4.45
CA LEU A 150 13.80 19.90 -4.75
C LEU A 150 14.87 19.91 -3.64
N PRO A 151 16.18 20.00 -3.96
CA PRO A 151 17.25 19.99 -2.97
C PRO A 151 17.06 21.05 -1.88
N GLU A 152 16.68 22.26 -2.24
CA GLU A 152 16.48 23.38 -1.32
C GLU A 152 15.37 23.15 -0.29
N ILE A 153 14.47 22.18 -0.54
CA ILE A 153 13.38 21.83 0.38
C ILE A 153 13.82 20.77 1.40
N VAL A 154 14.67 19.83 0.98
CA VAL A 154 14.90 18.61 1.78
C VAL A 154 16.34 18.35 2.19
N GLU A 155 17.30 19.09 1.65
CA GLU A 155 18.70 18.89 2.01
C GLU A 155 18.93 19.12 3.51
N GLY A 156 19.68 18.20 4.15
CA GLY A 156 19.91 18.25 5.60
C GLY A 156 18.73 17.78 6.47
N THR A 157 17.65 17.31 5.86
CA THR A 157 16.47 16.78 6.60
C THR A 157 16.47 15.24 6.65
N PRO A 158 15.66 14.62 7.52
CA PRO A 158 15.46 13.17 7.52
C PRO A 158 14.88 12.61 6.21
N LEU A 159 14.41 13.44 5.28
CA LEU A 159 13.90 12.97 3.98
C LEU A 159 15.01 12.47 3.04
N VAL A 160 16.24 12.91 3.25
CA VAL A 160 17.42 12.43 2.50
C VAL A 160 18.19 11.35 3.26
N ASP A 161 17.68 10.86 4.39
CA ASP A 161 18.25 9.73 5.14
C ASP A 161 17.71 8.41 4.57
N PRO A 162 18.58 7.46 4.13
CA PRO A 162 18.18 6.17 3.62
C PRO A 162 17.77 5.15 4.69
N THR A 163 17.81 5.50 5.98
CA THR A 163 17.42 4.59 7.07
C THR A 163 15.99 4.07 6.88
N PRO A 164 15.76 2.74 6.97
CA PRO A 164 14.44 2.17 6.77
C PRO A 164 13.36 2.73 7.70
N GLY A 165 12.14 2.86 7.16
CA GLY A 165 10.97 3.31 7.88
C GLY A 165 10.63 4.80 7.66
N PRO A 166 9.66 5.34 8.44
CA PRO A 166 9.27 6.75 8.34
C PRO A 166 10.41 7.71 8.63
N ALA A 167 10.38 8.88 8.02
CA ALA A 167 11.30 9.99 8.28
C ALA A 167 10.95 10.72 9.60
N GLY A 168 10.88 9.96 10.71
CA GLY A 168 10.45 10.47 12.01
C GLY A 168 8.93 10.48 12.23
N PRO A 169 8.48 11.01 13.39
CA PRO A 169 7.07 11.17 13.74
C PRO A 169 6.32 11.98 12.68
N GLY A 170 5.12 11.53 12.27
CA GLY A 170 4.34 12.16 11.20
C GLY A 170 4.93 12.04 9.78
N GLY A 171 6.17 11.52 9.65
CA GLY A 171 6.81 11.23 8.37
C GLY A 171 7.12 12.46 7.52
N GLY A 172 7.12 12.28 6.19
CA GLY A 172 7.55 13.31 5.25
C GLY A 172 6.73 14.61 5.33
N LEU A 173 5.42 14.52 5.56
CA LEU A 173 4.56 15.71 5.68
C LEU A 173 4.94 16.58 6.89
N ALA A 174 5.28 15.94 8.01
CA ALA A 174 5.74 16.64 9.21
C ALA A 174 7.11 17.27 8.98
N VAL A 175 8.04 16.57 8.32
CA VAL A 175 9.37 17.13 7.99
C VAL A 175 9.24 18.36 7.09
N LEU A 176 8.42 18.29 6.03
CA LEU A 176 8.17 19.44 5.15
C LEU A 176 7.58 20.63 5.93
N THR A 177 6.66 20.39 6.86
CA THR A 177 6.10 21.44 7.72
C THR A 177 7.18 22.12 8.58
N LEU A 178 8.11 21.35 9.15
CA LEU A 178 9.21 21.89 9.95
C LEU A 178 10.19 22.74 9.12
N GLN A 179 10.26 22.49 7.80
CA GLN A 179 11.04 23.32 6.86
C GLN A 179 10.27 24.57 6.38
N GLY A 180 9.07 24.81 6.89
CA GLY A 180 8.23 25.94 6.48
C GLY A 180 7.33 25.66 5.26
N TYR A 181 7.33 24.43 4.76
CA TYR A 181 6.51 23.98 3.62
C TYR A 181 5.34 23.13 4.11
N GLU A 182 4.38 23.75 4.80
CA GLU A 182 3.22 23.01 5.30
C GLU A 182 2.34 22.52 4.15
N PRO A 183 2.09 21.19 4.05
CA PRO A 183 1.16 20.64 3.08
C PRO A 183 -0.27 21.12 3.33
N ASP A 184 -0.94 21.59 2.28
CA ASP A 184 -2.32 22.07 2.32
C ASP A 184 -3.24 21.17 1.51
N HIS A 185 -2.95 20.96 0.24
CA HIS A 185 -3.75 20.13 -0.64
C HIS A 185 -2.90 19.18 -1.48
N MET A 186 -3.55 18.13 -1.98
CA MET A 186 -2.94 17.09 -2.82
C MET A 186 -3.81 16.78 -4.02
N SER A 187 -3.16 16.50 -5.14
CA SER A 187 -3.77 15.87 -6.30
C SER A 187 -3.26 14.45 -6.45
N GLU A 188 -4.14 13.48 -6.58
CA GLU A 188 -3.80 12.08 -6.86
C GLU A 188 -4.46 11.64 -8.16
N THR A 189 -3.67 11.12 -9.08
CA THR A 189 -4.15 10.46 -10.30
C THR A 189 -3.85 8.98 -10.20
N ILE A 190 -4.85 8.15 -10.45
CA ILE A 190 -4.76 6.69 -10.36
C ILE A 190 -5.23 6.07 -11.66
N PHE A 191 -4.41 5.18 -12.23
CA PHE A 191 -4.77 4.36 -13.38
C PHE A 191 -4.16 2.96 -13.27
N ALA A 192 -4.62 2.02 -14.10
CA ALA A 192 -4.11 0.66 -14.11
C ALA A 192 -3.43 0.34 -15.45
N ARG A 193 -2.38 -0.47 -15.39
CA ARG A 193 -1.70 -1.05 -16.55
C ARG A 193 -1.05 -2.39 -16.20
N MET A 194 -0.54 -3.07 -17.20
CA MET A 194 0.35 -4.20 -16.95
C MET A 194 1.70 -3.71 -16.39
N PRO A 195 2.32 -4.48 -15.48
CA PRO A 195 3.62 -4.13 -14.93
C PRO A 195 4.72 -4.23 -16.00
N THR A 196 5.80 -3.47 -15.81
CA THR A 196 7.07 -3.75 -16.47
C THR A 196 7.69 -5.01 -15.88
N PRO A 197 8.66 -5.66 -16.55
CA PRO A 197 9.38 -6.81 -16.00
C PRO A 197 10.03 -6.50 -14.63
N GLU A 198 10.65 -5.32 -14.48
CA GLU A 198 11.27 -4.87 -13.23
C GLU A 198 10.24 -4.67 -12.11
N GLU A 199 9.08 -4.08 -12.42
CA GLU A 199 7.99 -3.92 -11.43
C GLU A 199 7.41 -5.27 -11.01
N ALA A 200 7.25 -6.21 -11.96
CA ALA A 200 6.78 -7.56 -11.67
C ALA A 200 7.75 -8.31 -10.75
N GLU A 201 9.05 -8.17 -10.97
CA GLU A 201 10.09 -8.75 -10.12
C GLU A 201 10.10 -8.08 -8.74
N THR A 202 10.16 -6.75 -8.69
CA THR A 202 10.22 -5.97 -7.43
C THR A 202 9.01 -6.24 -6.53
N LEU A 203 7.83 -6.38 -7.12
CA LEU A 203 6.58 -6.61 -6.39
C LEU A 203 6.23 -8.10 -6.27
N GLU A 204 7.06 -9.01 -6.79
CA GLU A 204 6.79 -10.45 -6.78
C GLU A 204 5.38 -10.76 -7.31
N LEU A 205 5.05 -10.21 -8.50
CA LEU A 205 3.73 -10.35 -9.09
C LEU A 205 3.59 -11.68 -9.85
N PRO A 206 2.47 -12.37 -9.71
CA PRO A 206 2.18 -13.50 -10.60
C PRO A 206 1.94 -13.01 -12.03
N SER A 207 2.15 -13.90 -13.00
CA SER A 207 1.87 -13.59 -14.40
C SER A 207 0.42 -13.15 -14.60
N GLY A 208 0.23 -12.05 -15.34
CA GLY A 208 -1.09 -11.52 -15.66
C GLY A 208 -1.70 -10.61 -14.58
N GLU A 209 -1.00 -10.36 -13.47
CA GLU A 209 -1.49 -9.41 -12.47
C GLU A 209 -1.18 -7.96 -12.90
N PRO A 210 -2.20 -7.07 -13.01
CA PRO A 210 -1.98 -5.67 -13.30
C PRO A 210 -1.45 -4.92 -12.08
N VAL A 211 -0.93 -3.73 -12.32
CA VAL A 211 -0.56 -2.76 -11.29
C VAL A 211 -1.44 -1.52 -11.36
N MET A 212 -1.66 -0.90 -10.22
CA MET A 212 -2.26 0.42 -10.12
C MET A 212 -1.15 1.46 -9.92
N ILE A 213 -1.13 2.43 -10.79
CA ILE A 213 -0.15 3.51 -10.79
C ILE A 213 -0.79 4.71 -10.09
N LEU A 214 -0.05 5.27 -9.15
CA LEU A 214 -0.40 6.49 -8.45
C LEU A 214 0.59 7.58 -8.84
N THR A 215 0.12 8.72 -9.30
CA THR A 215 0.88 9.96 -9.35
C THR A 215 0.28 10.93 -8.33
N ARG A 216 1.10 11.50 -7.46
CA ARG A 216 0.68 12.45 -6.44
C ARG A 216 1.49 13.72 -6.52
N ARG A 217 0.80 14.84 -6.39
CA ARG A 217 1.38 16.18 -6.23
C ARG A 217 0.89 16.75 -4.91
N THR A 218 1.82 17.24 -4.08
CA THR A 218 1.51 17.85 -2.77
C THR A 218 1.91 19.31 -2.82
N TYR A 219 1.00 20.18 -2.41
CA TYR A 219 1.16 21.63 -2.48
C TYR A 219 0.98 22.30 -1.12
N THR A 220 1.62 23.45 -0.96
CA THR A 220 1.33 24.42 0.11
C THR A 220 0.05 25.18 -0.20
N ALA A 221 -0.43 25.99 0.77
CA ALA A 221 -1.58 26.90 0.58
C ALA A 221 -1.37 27.98 -0.50
N ASN A 222 -0.13 28.22 -0.90
CA ASN A 222 0.23 29.17 -1.96
C ASN A 222 0.54 28.45 -3.29
N ASP A 223 0.02 27.25 -3.49
CA ASP A 223 0.19 26.43 -4.70
C ASP A 223 1.66 26.10 -5.05
N VAL A 224 2.57 26.12 -4.07
CA VAL A 224 3.96 25.68 -4.27
C VAL A 224 3.98 24.15 -4.22
N LEU A 225 4.47 23.49 -5.28
CA LEU A 225 4.67 22.05 -5.31
C LEU A 225 5.87 21.69 -4.42
N ILE A 226 5.63 20.86 -3.41
CA ILE A 226 6.63 20.46 -2.40
C ILE A 226 6.98 18.97 -2.44
N GLU A 227 6.15 18.15 -3.06
CA GLU A 227 6.43 16.75 -3.34
C GLU A 227 5.75 16.33 -4.64
N PHE A 228 6.49 15.71 -5.53
CA PHE A 228 5.97 14.89 -6.61
C PHE A 228 6.24 13.42 -6.29
N ALA A 229 5.26 12.53 -6.44
CA ALA A 229 5.48 11.13 -6.13
C ALA A 229 4.81 10.20 -7.13
N ARG A 230 5.47 9.07 -7.41
CA ARG A 230 4.97 7.96 -8.22
C ARG A 230 4.92 6.70 -7.38
N GLY A 231 3.80 5.98 -7.45
CA GLY A 231 3.60 4.72 -6.76
C GLY A 231 3.16 3.62 -7.72
N VAL A 232 3.70 2.43 -7.53
CA VAL A 232 3.29 1.22 -8.25
C VAL A 232 2.75 0.24 -7.23
N HIS A 233 1.48 -0.11 -7.32
CA HIS A 233 0.78 -0.93 -6.34
C HIS A 233 0.30 -2.23 -7.00
N ALA A 234 0.57 -3.37 -6.37
CA ALA A 234 0.01 -4.65 -6.80
C ALA A 234 -1.52 -4.61 -6.69
N ALA A 235 -2.25 -4.76 -7.81
CA ALA A 235 -3.70 -4.55 -7.85
C ALA A 235 -4.47 -5.49 -6.92
N SER A 236 -4.01 -6.73 -6.73
CA SER A 236 -4.64 -7.69 -5.83
C SER A 236 -4.44 -7.37 -4.35
N ARG A 237 -3.49 -6.50 -4.01
CA ARG A 237 -3.06 -6.22 -2.63
C ARG A 237 -3.61 -4.90 -2.08
N PHE A 238 -4.26 -4.09 -2.93
CA PHE A 238 -4.84 -2.80 -2.54
C PHE A 238 -6.28 -2.63 -3.02
N SER A 239 -7.05 -1.92 -2.22
CA SER A 239 -8.31 -1.29 -2.62
C SER A 239 -8.27 0.19 -2.26
N TRP A 240 -8.74 1.06 -3.15
CA TRP A 240 -8.90 2.48 -2.90
C TRP A 240 -10.34 2.76 -2.48
N THR A 241 -10.51 3.42 -1.35
CA THR A 241 -11.84 3.82 -0.86
C THR A 241 -11.83 5.32 -0.59
N TYR A 242 -12.75 6.03 -1.22
CA TYR A 242 -12.96 7.46 -1.03
C TYR A 242 -14.35 7.69 -0.44
N ASP A 243 -14.39 8.38 0.70
CA ASP A 243 -15.61 8.87 1.32
C ASP A 243 -15.58 10.40 1.26
N PHE A 244 -16.59 11.00 0.63
CA PHE A 244 -16.69 12.45 0.51
C PHE A 244 -18.17 12.88 0.54
N LYS A 245 -18.39 14.10 1.02
CA LYS A 245 -19.72 14.71 0.92
C LYS A 245 -20.00 15.10 -0.52
N LEU A 246 -21.24 14.91 -0.96
CA LEU A 246 -21.66 15.42 -2.26
C LEU A 246 -21.61 16.96 -2.23
N PRO A 247 -21.06 17.62 -3.27
CA PRO A 247 -21.12 19.07 -3.38
C PRO A 247 -22.56 19.53 -3.52
N GLU A 248 -22.83 20.76 -3.08
CA GLU A 248 -24.14 21.42 -3.23
C GLU A 248 -24.38 21.78 -4.71
#